data_6ab0e0d3fb37223c09b3fb13b0bc6f89
#
_entry.id   6ab0e0d3fb37223c09b3fb13b0bc6f89
#
_cell.length_a   1.000
_cell.length_b   1.000
_cell.length_c   1.000
_cell.angle_alpha   90.00
_cell.angle_beta   90.00
_cell.angle_gamma   90.00
#
_symmetry.space_group_name_H-M   'P 1'
#
loop_
_entity.id
_entity.type
_entity.pdbx_description
1 polymer ?
#
loop_
_entity_poly.entity_id
_entity_poly.type
_entity_poly.pdbx_seq_one_letter_code
_entity_poly.pdbx_strand_id
1 'polypeptide(L)'
;LGDVYKRQVRCCTQNGIRGGSATVHFPIWHREIEDIIVLKNNKGTEDNRVRKLDYSIQISKLFYERFIRNENISLFSPHDVPGLSDAFGLTGFDELYNVYERDESIPRKTIGAQELFLDLLKERAETGRIYIMNIDHCNEHSSFKDKVWMSNLCQEITLPTNPLQHIDDINGEIALCILSAINVGKIKYLDDLEELCDLSVRALDELIDYQHYPVVAAEASTRNRRSLGIGYIGLAHFLAKHQVKYSDGAAAHIVHGLTEAFQYYLLKASNQLAIEKGACGYFDRTKYADGILPIDTYKKDVDEIVP
;
A
#
# COMPACT_ATOMS: atom_id res chain seq x y z
N LEU A 1 -5.49 3.27 -21.29
CA LEU A 1 -6.37 3.61 -20.13
C LEU A 1 -7.55 4.43 -20.63
N GLY A 2 -8.31 3.78 -21.50
CA GLY A 2 -9.29 4.44 -22.28
C GLY A 2 -10.51 4.99 -21.53
N ASP A 3 -11.42 5.51 -22.29
CA ASP A 3 -12.72 6.06 -21.87
C ASP A 3 -13.53 5.10 -20.96
N VAL A 4 -13.25 3.80 -20.99
CA VAL A 4 -13.94 2.79 -20.19
C VAL A 4 -13.72 3.03 -18.68
N TYR A 5 -12.48 3.11 -18.21
CA TYR A 5 -12.18 3.35 -16.79
C TYR A 5 -12.62 4.74 -16.34
N LYS A 6 -12.44 5.75 -17.18
CA LYS A 6 -12.91 7.12 -16.93
C LYS A 6 -14.42 7.20 -16.71
N ARG A 7 -15.20 6.46 -17.51
CA ARG A 7 -16.67 6.42 -17.42
C ARG A 7 -17.13 5.50 -16.28
N GLN A 8 -16.52 4.34 -16.12
CA GLN A 8 -16.88 3.35 -15.11
C GLN A 8 -16.78 3.91 -13.70
N VAL A 9 -15.68 4.59 -13.36
CA VAL A 9 -15.51 5.22 -12.04
C VAL A 9 -16.57 6.31 -11.82
N ARG A 10 -16.95 7.06 -12.86
CA ARG A 10 -18.03 8.08 -12.76
C ARG A 10 -19.40 7.48 -12.51
N CYS A 11 -19.69 6.31 -13.06
CA CYS A 11 -20.99 5.65 -12.92
C CYS A 11 -21.18 5.00 -11.55
N CYS A 12 -20.08 4.63 -10.87
CA CYS A 12 -20.13 4.02 -9.56
C CYS A 12 -20.31 5.11 -8.49
N THR A 13 -21.55 5.36 -8.07
CA THR A 13 -21.85 6.30 -7.00
C THR A 13 -22.45 5.59 -5.79
N GLN A 14 -22.09 6.03 -4.60
CA GLN A 14 -22.70 5.56 -3.36
C GLN A 14 -24.00 6.34 -3.12
N ASN A 15 -25.13 5.76 -3.50
CA ASN A 15 -26.47 6.35 -3.38
C ASN A 15 -26.58 7.79 -3.97
N GLY A 16 -25.79 8.12 -4.98
CA GLY A 16 -25.77 9.45 -5.58
C GLY A 16 -25.09 10.55 -4.74
N ILE A 17 -24.68 10.26 -3.52
CA ILE A 17 -24.12 11.23 -2.58
C ILE A 17 -22.60 11.35 -2.76
N ARG A 18 -21.90 10.21 -2.94
CA ARG A 18 -20.45 10.16 -3.11
C ARG A 18 -20.09 9.52 -4.45
N GLY A 19 -19.33 10.23 -5.27
CA GLY A 19 -18.81 9.70 -6.53
C GLY A 19 -17.80 8.58 -6.31
N GLY A 20 -17.70 7.67 -7.27
CA GLY A 20 -16.66 6.66 -7.31
C GLY A 20 -15.27 7.28 -7.49
N SER A 21 -14.26 6.66 -6.93
CA SER A 21 -12.85 7.04 -7.07
C SER A 21 -11.99 5.79 -7.21
N ALA A 22 -10.89 5.91 -7.95
CA ALA A 22 -9.93 4.82 -8.11
C ALA A 22 -8.52 5.37 -8.30
N THR A 23 -7.53 4.62 -7.84
CA THR A 23 -6.10 4.87 -8.11
C THR A 23 -5.56 3.80 -9.03
N VAL A 24 -4.85 4.21 -10.07
CA VAL A 24 -4.12 3.33 -10.98
C VAL A 24 -2.67 3.28 -10.55
N HIS A 25 -2.18 2.09 -10.23
CA HIS A 25 -0.78 1.85 -9.90
C HIS A 25 0.00 1.50 -11.17
N PHE A 26 1.14 2.16 -11.37
CA PHE A 26 1.87 2.08 -12.61
C PHE A 26 3.39 2.00 -12.36
N PRO A 27 4.11 1.02 -12.96
CA PRO A 27 5.55 0.88 -12.72
C PRO A 27 6.35 1.96 -13.44
N ILE A 28 7.37 2.51 -12.78
CA ILE A 28 8.20 3.59 -13.31
C ILE A 28 9.01 3.19 -14.55
N TRP A 29 9.27 1.90 -14.74
CA TRP A 29 10.01 1.37 -15.90
C TRP A 29 9.15 1.15 -17.15
N HIS A 30 7.85 1.46 -17.10
CA HIS A 30 6.96 1.28 -18.24
C HIS A 30 7.18 2.35 -19.32
N ARG A 31 7.13 1.94 -20.58
CA ARG A 31 7.40 2.81 -21.74
C ARG A 31 6.50 4.06 -21.82
N GLU A 32 5.30 4.00 -21.29
CA GLU A 32 4.32 5.09 -21.32
C GLU A 32 4.32 5.94 -20.04
N ILE A 33 5.33 5.81 -19.19
CA ILE A 33 5.33 6.48 -17.88
C ILE A 33 5.20 8.00 -18.01
N GLU A 34 5.86 8.62 -18.98
CA GLU A 34 5.81 10.07 -19.18
C GLU A 34 4.41 10.57 -19.56
N ASP A 35 3.67 9.77 -20.33
CA ASP A 35 2.28 10.08 -20.67
C ASP A 35 1.35 9.88 -19.46
N ILE A 36 1.63 8.91 -18.60
CA ILE A 36 0.83 8.62 -17.41
C ILE A 36 0.96 9.70 -16.34
N ILE A 37 2.15 10.19 -16.05
CA ILE A 37 2.36 11.20 -15.00
C ILE A 37 1.65 12.53 -15.29
N VAL A 38 1.39 12.84 -16.56
CA VAL A 38 0.71 14.09 -16.96
C VAL A 38 -0.81 13.97 -17.06
N LEU A 39 -1.39 12.78 -16.90
CA LEU A 39 -2.84 12.56 -17.10
C LEU A 39 -3.73 13.38 -16.16
N LYS A 40 -3.21 13.77 -15.00
CA LYS A 40 -3.98 14.55 -14.02
C LYS A 40 -3.75 16.04 -14.09
N ASN A 41 -2.76 16.53 -14.82
CA ASN A 41 -2.43 17.94 -14.82
C ASN A 41 -3.50 18.83 -15.45
N ASN A 42 -3.46 20.12 -15.17
CA ASN A 42 -4.45 21.10 -15.64
C ASN A 42 -4.21 21.61 -17.07
N LYS A 43 -3.09 21.21 -17.68
CA LYS A 43 -2.75 21.57 -19.06
C LYS A 43 -3.39 20.60 -20.03
N GLY A 44 -3.74 21.06 -21.24
CA GLY A 44 -4.37 20.22 -22.26
C GLY A 44 -5.90 20.13 -22.13
N THR A 45 -6.50 19.34 -23.03
CA THR A 45 -7.94 19.14 -23.14
C THR A 45 -8.43 17.97 -22.28
N GLU A 46 -9.75 17.91 -22.02
CA GLU A 46 -10.35 16.75 -21.32
C GLU A 46 -10.13 15.42 -22.05
N ASP A 47 -9.95 15.46 -23.37
CA ASP A 47 -9.71 14.25 -24.17
C ASP A 47 -8.33 13.64 -23.89
N ASN A 48 -7.35 14.49 -23.57
CA ASN A 48 -5.97 14.07 -23.31
C ASN A 48 -5.67 13.88 -21.82
N ARG A 49 -6.69 13.99 -20.96
CA ARG A 49 -6.53 13.93 -19.50
C ARG A 49 -7.56 13.02 -18.84
N VAL A 50 -7.15 12.38 -17.74
CA VAL A 50 -8.03 11.54 -16.93
C VAL A 50 -7.96 12.01 -15.48
N ARG A 51 -8.45 13.22 -15.22
CA ARG A 51 -8.33 13.94 -13.94
C ARG A 51 -9.15 13.33 -12.80
N LYS A 52 -10.13 12.49 -13.12
CA LYS A 52 -11.01 11.83 -12.13
C LYS A 52 -10.40 10.58 -11.48
N LEU A 53 -9.35 10.02 -12.08
CA LEU A 53 -8.55 8.97 -11.48
C LEU A 53 -7.38 9.57 -10.71
N ASP A 54 -6.93 8.88 -9.69
CA ASP A 54 -5.65 9.12 -9.04
C ASP A 54 -4.59 8.13 -9.58
N TYR A 55 -3.34 8.49 -9.43
CA TYR A 55 -2.22 7.71 -9.97
C TYR A 55 -1.19 7.47 -8.89
N SER A 56 -0.63 6.27 -8.88
CA SER A 56 0.47 5.87 -8.02
C SER A 56 1.60 5.32 -8.87
N ILE A 57 2.77 5.91 -8.77
CA ILE A 57 3.95 5.45 -9.48
C ILE A 57 4.74 4.54 -8.56
N GLN A 58 4.89 3.30 -8.99
CA GLN A 58 5.66 2.29 -8.27
C GLN A 58 7.12 2.39 -8.64
N ILE A 59 7.97 2.52 -7.63
CA ILE A 59 9.41 2.74 -7.77
C ILE A 59 10.15 1.63 -7.03
N SER A 60 11.21 1.09 -7.64
CA SER A 60 12.14 0.14 -7.03
C SER A 60 13.40 0.80 -6.52
N LYS A 61 14.16 0.11 -5.69
CA LYS A 61 15.48 0.52 -5.21
C LYS A 61 16.43 0.81 -6.35
N LEU A 62 16.44 -0.02 -7.39
CA LEU A 62 17.26 0.16 -8.60
C LEU A 62 17.10 1.55 -9.23
N PHE A 63 15.85 2.07 -9.29
CA PHE A 63 15.60 3.41 -9.80
C PHE A 63 16.27 4.49 -8.95
N TYR A 64 16.13 4.40 -7.62
CA TYR A 64 16.76 5.36 -6.71
C TYR A 64 18.30 5.31 -6.76
N GLU A 65 18.88 4.13 -6.89
CA GLU A 65 20.32 3.99 -7.06
C GLU A 65 20.81 4.66 -8.34
N ARG A 66 20.10 4.47 -9.46
CA ARG A 66 20.41 5.14 -10.72
C ARG A 66 20.20 6.65 -10.66
N PHE A 67 19.16 7.09 -9.95
CA PHE A 67 18.93 8.51 -9.67
C PHE A 67 20.12 9.13 -8.94
N ILE A 68 20.60 8.50 -7.86
CA ILE A 68 21.75 9.00 -7.08
C ILE A 68 23.03 9.04 -7.93
N ARG A 69 23.25 8.04 -8.78
CA ARG A 69 24.42 7.94 -9.64
C ARG A 69 24.32 8.78 -10.93
N ASN A 70 23.20 9.47 -11.14
CA ASN A 70 22.89 10.21 -12.37
C ASN A 70 22.98 9.33 -13.63
N GLU A 71 22.48 8.11 -13.55
CA GLU A 71 22.42 7.13 -14.62
C GLU A 71 21.10 7.20 -15.38
N ASN A 72 21.05 6.52 -16.52
CA ASN A 72 19.82 6.36 -17.27
C ASN A 72 18.99 5.19 -16.77
N ILE A 73 17.70 5.23 -17.08
CA ILE A 73 16.79 4.10 -16.94
C ILE A 73 16.19 3.75 -18.30
N SER A 74 16.01 2.46 -18.56
CA SER A 74 15.35 1.95 -19.75
C SER A 74 13.89 1.68 -19.48
N LEU A 75 13.03 2.18 -20.36
CA LEU A 75 11.58 2.04 -20.29
C LEU A 75 11.15 0.98 -21.30
N PHE A 76 10.42 -0.03 -20.82
CA PHE A 76 10.01 -1.18 -21.61
C PHE A 76 8.49 -1.26 -21.78
N SER A 77 8.05 -1.92 -22.85
CA SER A 77 6.71 -2.48 -22.92
C SER A 77 6.70 -3.81 -22.17
N PRO A 78 5.73 -4.09 -21.27
CA PRO A 78 5.64 -5.38 -20.59
C PRO A 78 5.56 -6.60 -21.54
N HIS A 79 5.05 -6.38 -22.76
CA HIS A 79 5.01 -7.41 -23.80
C HIS A 79 6.40 -7.89 -24.23
N ASP A 80 7.37 -6.97 -24.27
CA ASP A 80 8.73 -7.23 -24.78
C ASP A 80 9.65 -7.79 -23.68
N VAL A 81 9.24 -7.75 -22.42
CA VAL A 81 10.02 -8.17 -21.24
C VAL A 81 9.20 -9.12 -20.33
N PRO A 82 8.92 -10.35 -20.80
CA PRO A 82 8.10 -11.30 -20.05
C PRO A 82 8.64 -11.57 -18.64
N GLY A 83 7.77 -11.63 -17.64
CA GLY A 83 8.14 -11.87 -16.24
C GLY A 83 8.69 -10.67 -15.49
N LEU A 84 9.01 -9.55 -16.16
CA LEU A 84 9.53 -8.36 -15.46
C LEU A 84 8.49 -7.75 -14.52
N SER A 85 7.20 -7.74 -14.92
CA SER A 85 6.11 -7.31 -14.04
C SER A 85 5.95 -8.22 -12.83
N ASP A 86 6.13 -9.53 -13.02
CA ASP A 86 6.01 -10.50 -11.92
C ASP A 86 7.17 -10.39 -10.93
N ALA A 87 8.37 -10.07 -11.40
CA ALA A 87 9.54 -9.86 -10.57
C ALA A 87 9.54 -8.50 -9.86
N PHE A 88 8.83 -7.49 -10.40
CA PHE A 88 8.88 -6.12 -9.89
C PHE A 88 8.45 -6.00 -8.42
N GLY A 89 9.34 -5.45 -7.59
CA GLY A 89 9.18 -5.36 -6.15
C GLY A 89 9.55 -6.64 -5.38
N LEU A 90 10.15 -7.62 -6.05
CA LEU A 90 10.65 -8.86 -5.45
C LEU A 90 12.16 -9.02 -5.71
N THR A 91 12.79 -9.90 -4.94
CA THR A 91 14.18 -10.32 -5.17
C THR A 91 14.33 -10.89 -6.58
N GLY A 92 15.38 -10.47 -7.29
CA GLY A 92 15.64 -10.89 -8.68
C GLY A 92 15.12 -9.95 -9.76
N PHE A 93 14.38 -8.90 -9.39
CA PHE A 93 13.94 -7.87 -10.35
C PHE A 93 15.12 -7.17 -11.01
N ASP A 94 16.11 -6.75 -10.22
CA ASP A 94 17.27 -5.99 -10.72
C ASP A 94 18.09 -6.79 -11.71
N GLU A 95 18.31 -8.08 -11.44
CA GLU A 95 19.01 -8.99 -12.33
C GLU A 95 18.26 -9.15 -13.65
N LEU A 96 16.96 -9.41 -13.58
CA LEU A 96 16.12 -9.59 -14.76
C LEU A 96 16.03 -8.31 -15.60
N TYR A 97 15.86 -7.16 -14.94
CA TYR A 97 15.84 -5.86 -15.59
C TYR A 97 17.15 -5.60 -16.33
N ASN A 98 18.31 -5.85 -15.69
CA ASN A 98 19.62 -5.66 -16.29
C ASN A 98 19.89 -6.64 -17.44
N VAL A 99 19.33 -7.84 -17.41
CA VAL A 99 19.39 -8.78 -18.55
C VAL A 99 18.68 -8.18 -19.76
N TYR A 100 17.44 -7.71 -19.59
CA TYR A 100 16.69 -7.09 -20.69
C TYR A 100 17.32 -5.80 -21.18
N GLU A 101 17.92 -5.02 -20.29
CA GLU A 101 18.59 -3.77 -20.67
C GLU A 101 19.86 -3.99 -21.51
N ARG A 102 20.56 -5.12 -21.33
CA ARG A 102 21.74 -5.47 -22.14
C ARG A 102 21.39 -6.06 -23.50
N ASP A 103 20.20 -6.57 -23.67
CA ASP A 103 19.75 -7.15 -24.93
C ASP A 103 19.33 -6.05 -25.91
N GLU A 104 20.19 -5.76 -26.88
CA GLU A 104 19.95 -4.71 -27.88
C GLU A 104 18.78 -5.00 -28.82
N SER A 105 18.31 -6.26 -28.88
CA SER A 105 17.18 -6.65 -29.71
C SER A 105 15.84 -6.21 -29.13
N ILE A 106 15.79 -5.90 -27.83
CA ILE A 106 14.57 -5.50 -27.12
C ILE A 106 14.30 -4.00 -27.32
N PRO A 107 13.13 -3.63 -27.87
CA PRO A 107 12.74 -2.24 -28.04
C PRO A 107 12.60 -1.53 -26.69
N ARG A 108 13.29 -0.41 -26.53
CA ARG A 108 13.23 0.39 -25.31
C ARG A 108 13.35 1.88 -25.59
N LYS A 109 12.90 2.69 -24.65
CA LYS A 109 13.19 4.12 -24.56
C LYS A 109 14.13 4.32 -23.38
N THR A 110 15.17 5.12 -23.55
CA THR A 110 16.12 5.44 -22.48
C THR A 110 15.94 6.91 -22.08
N ILE A 111 15.87 7.17 -20.77
CA ILE A 111 15.73 8.50 -20.19
C ILE A 111 16.65 8.62 -18.95
N GLY A 112 17.11 9.83 -18.62
CA GLY A 112 17.81 10.07 -17.37
C GLY A 112 16.91 9.81 -16.15
N ALA A 113 17.39 9.02 -15.18
CA ALA A 113 16.59 8.75 -13.97
C ALA A 113 16.27 10.03 -13.20
N GLN A 114 17.20 10.98 -13.14
CA GLN A 114 16.96 12.30 -12.52
C GLN A 114 15.91 13.12 -13.28
N GLU A 115 15.97 13.13 -14.61
CA GLU A 115 15.00 13.82 -15.46
C GLU A 115 13.58 13.30 -15.20
N LEU A 116 13.39 11.99 -15.29
CA LEU A 116 12.08 11.36 -15.06
C LEU A 116 11.55 11.62 -13.65
N PHE A 117 12.41 11.53 -12.63
CA PHE A 117 11.98 11.74 -11.24
C PHE A 117 11.63 13.20 -10.96
N LEU A 118 12.36 14.16 -11.53
CA LEU A 118 12.05 15.58 -11.40
C LEU A 118 10.74 15.94 -12.09
N ASP A 119 10.45 15.36 -13.26
CA ASP A 119 9.16 15.54 -13.93
C ASP A 119 8.02 14.95 -13.11
N LEU A 120 8.20 13.76 -12.53
CA LEU A 120 7.24 13.17 -11.60
C LEU A 120 6.98 14.09 -10.38
N LEU A 121 8.04 14.60 -9.75
CA LEU A 121 7.90 15.50 -8.58
C LEU A 121 7.22 16.81 -8.96
N LYS A 122 7.51 17.36 -10.12
CA LYS A 122 6.85 18.57 -10.64
C LYS A 122 5.36 18.36 -10.82
N GLU A 123 4.96 17.29 -11.52
CA GLU A 123 3.55 16.96 -11.72
C GLU A 123 2.84 16.68 -10.37
N ARG A 124 3.53 16.02 -9.45
CA ARG A 124 3.04 15.80 -8.07
C ARG A 124 2.82 17.13 -7.33
N ALA A 125 3.75 18.07 -7.41
CA ALA A 125 3.64 19.38 -6.78
C ALA A 125 2.51 20.23 -7.39
N GLU A 126 2.39 20.22 -8.72
CA GLU A 126 1.36 20.98 -9.46
C GLU A 126 -0.06 20.41 -9.25
N THR A 127 -0.21 19.09 -9.11
CA THR A 127 -1.52 18.42 -9.01
C THR A 127 -1.91 18.05 -7.59
N GLY A 128 -0.95 17.83 -6.70
CA GLY A 128 -1.13 17.32 -5.34
C GLY A 128 -1.68 15.89 -5.27
N ARG A 129 -1.62 15.10 -6.35
CA ARG A 129 -2.41 13.87 -6.49
C ARG A 129 -1.68 12.68 -7.11
N ILE A 130 -0.36 12.70 -7.24
CA ILE A 130 0.41 11.56 -7.70
C ILE A 130 1.08 10.93 -6.47
N TYR A 131 0.76 9.66 -6.21
CA TYR A 131 1.41 8.89 -5.16
C TYR A 131 2.72 8.29 -5.63
N ILE A 132 3.64 8.07 -4.70
CA ILE A 132 4.87 7.30 -4.89
C ILE A 132 4.78 6.06 -4.01
N MET A 133 4.92 4.88 -4.61
CA MET A 133 4.88 3.59 -3.92
C MET A 133 6.24 2.90 -4.04
N ASN A 134 6.93 2.75 -2.92
CA ASN A 134 8.18 1.98 -2.86
C ASN A 134 7.84 0.49 -2.82
N ILE A 135 7.70 -0.11 -4.00
CA ILE A 135 7.13 -1.46 -4.15
C ILE A 135 8.00 -2.54 -3.48
N ASP A 136 9.31 -2.35 -3.44
CA ASP A 136 10.23 -3.27 -2.78
C ASP A 136 9.96 -3.30 -1.28
N HIS A 137 9.87 -2.14 -0.63
CA HIS A 137 9.57 -2.01 0.78
C HIS A 137 8.17 -2.55 1.11
N CYS A 138 7.18 -2.31 0.24
CA CYS A 138 5.84 -2.85 0.45
C CYS A 138 5.84 -4.39 0.51
N ASN A 139 6.69 -5.06 -0.25
CA ASN A 139 6.82 -6.52 -0.23
C ASN A 139 7.77 -6.99 0.89
N GLU A 140 8.89 -6.32 1.10
CA GLU A 140 9.88 -6.68 2.11
C GLU A 140 9.30 -6.61 3.52
N HIS A 141 8.59 -5.50 3.84
CA HIS A 141 8.01 -5.26 5.16
C HIS A 141 6.57 -5.74 5.31
N SER A 142 5.98 -6.36 4.28
CA SER A 142 4.67 -6.98 4.38
C SER A 142 4.66 -8.11 5.42
N SER A 143 3.56 -8.26 6.14
CA SER A 143 3.32 -9.44 6.99
C SER A 143 2.91 -10.68 6.18
N PHE A 144 2.74 -10.57 4.87
CA PHE A 144 2.38 -11.65 3.97
C PHE A 144 3.60 -12.18 3.19
N LYS A 145 3.57 -13.46 2.83
CA LYS A 145 4.51 -14.09 1.90
C LYS A 145 4.09 -13.87 0.44
N ASP A 146 2.79 -13.70 0.23
CA ASP A 146 2.23 -13.40 -1.10
C ASP A 146 2.60 -11.98 -1.54
N LYS A 147 2.79 -11.81 -2.84
CA LYS A 147 3.15 -10.54 -3.43
C LYS A 147 2.05 -9.48 -3.26
N VAL A 148 2.46 -8.32 -2.80
CA VAL A 148 1.68 -7.08 -2.87
C VAL A 148 1.92 -6.44 -4.24
N TRP A 149 0.88 -6.38 -5.06
CA TRP A 149 0.94 -5.82 -6.41
C TRP A 149 0.66 -4.32 -6.44
N MET A 150 -0.22 -3.87 -5.56
CA MET A 150 -0.71 -2.49 -5.50
C MET A 150 -1.24 -2.17 -4.12
N SER A 151 -1.60 -0.91 -3.91
CA SER A 151 -2.28 -0.44 -2.71
C SER A 151 -3.73 -0.07 -3.01
N ASN A 152 -4.46 0.38 -2.01
CA ASN A 152 -5.82 0.92 -2.13
C ASN A 152 -5.83 2.36 -2.67
N LEU A 153 -7.01 2.99 -2.70
CA LEU A 153 -7.25 4.33 -3.25
C LEU A 153 -6.30 5.40 -2.69
N CYS A 154 -6.10 5.45 -1.38
CA CYS A 154 -5.28 6.48 -0.71
C CYS A 154 -3.86 6.00 -0.37
N GLN A 155 -3.51 4.80 -0.76
CA GLN A 155 -2.19 4.18 -0.59
C GLN A 155 -1.77 3.95 0.88
N GLU A 156 -2.73 3.82 1.78
CA GLU A 156 -2.47 3.52 3.20
C GLU A 156 -2.43 2.03 3.54
N ILE A 157 -2.87 1.16 2.62
CA ILE A 157 -3.01 -0.29 2.86
C ILE A 157 -2.29 -1.08 1.75
N THR A 158 -1.48 -2.04 2.14
CA THR A 158 -0.78 -2.95 1.22
C THR A 158 -1.16 -4.40 1.53
N LEU A 159 -2.12 -4.93 0.79
CA LEU A 159 -2.59 -6.31 0.91
C LEU A 159 -2.33 -7.08 -0.40
N PRO A 160 -2.02 -8.37 -0.33
CA PRO A 160 -1.94 -9.21 -1.51
C PRO A 160 -3.29 -9.30 -2.22
N THR A 161 -3.22 -9.35 -3.54
CA THR A 161 -4.37 -9.56 -4.44
C THR A 161 -4.03 -10.59 -5.49
N ASN A 162 -5.04 -11.17 -6.13
CA ASN A 162 -4.84 -12.07 -7.27
C ASN A 162 -5.81 -11.70 -8.40
N PRO A 163 -5.32 -11.60 -9.66
CA PRO A 163 -6.17 -11.22 -10.79
C PRO A 163 -7.35 -12.17 -10.98
N LEU A 164 -8.49 -11.63 -11.40
CA LEU A 164 -9.68 -12.40 -11.75
C LEU A 164 -9.71 -12.63 -13.26
N GLN A 165 -10.04 -13.85 -13.70
CA GLN A 165 -10.33 -14.16 -15.09
C GLN A 165 -11.80 -13.85 -15.44
N HIS A 166 -12.71 -13.97 -14.47
CA HIS A 166 -14.12 -13.64 -14.57
C HIS A 166 -14.67 -13.28 -13.18
N ILE A 167 -15.91 -12.76 -13.12
CA ILE A 167 -16.50 -12.24 -11.87
C ILE A 167 -16.65 -13.31 -10.78
N ASP A 168 -16.85 -14.57 -11.18
CA ASP A 168 -17.05 -15.71 -10.28
C ASP A 168 -15.77 -16.53 -10.08
N ASP A 169 -14.60 -15.96 -10.39
CA ASP A 169 -13.32 -16.65 -10.26
C ASP A 169 -12.98 -16.89 -8.78
N ILE A 170 -13.02 -18.16 -8.39
CA ILE A 170 -12.71 -18.59 -7.01
C ILE A 170 -11.22 -18.50 -6.66
N ASN A 171 -10.35 -18.37 -7.67
CA ASN A 171 -8.90 -18.22 -7.49
C ASN A 171 -8.48 -16.75 -7.46
N GLY A 172 -9.38 -15.82 -7.81
CA GLY A 172 -9.13 -14.40 -7.70
C GLY A 172 -9.19 -13.93 -6.25
N GLU A 173 -8.47 -12.85 -5.95
CA GLU A 173 -8.51 -12.19 -4.64
C GLU A 173 -8.67 -10.69 -4.80
N ILE A 174 -9.76 -10.13 -4.27
CA ILE A 174 -9.96 -8.69 -4.11
C ILE A 174 -9.80 -8.36 -2.63
N ALA A 175 -8.77 -7.61 -2.28
CA ALA A 175 -8.55 -7.19 -0.91
C ALA A 175 -9.57 -6.12 -0.49
N LEU A 176 -10.16 -6.31 0.68
CA LEU A 176 -11.02 -5.32 1.32
C LEU A 176 -10.36 -4.80 2.60
N CYS A 177 -10.53 -3.51 2.85
CA CYS A 177 -10.06 -2.87 4.08
C CYS A 177 -11.15 -2.97 5.15
N ILE A 178 -10.85 -3.66 6.25
CA ILE A 178 -11.71 -3.74 7.44
C ILE A 178 -11.05 -2.87 8.51
N LEU A 179 -11.60 -1.68 8.71
CA LEU A 179 -10.89 -0.60 9.42
C LEU A 179 -11.65 -0.14 10.68
N SER A 180 -10.88 0.19 11.72
CA SER A 180 -11.33 0.99 12.85
C SER A 180 -10.26 1.95 13.35
N ALA A 181 -10.62 2.87 14.25
CA ALA A 181 -9.66 3.76 14.86
C ALA A 181 -10.05 4.07 16.32
N ILE A 182 -9.08 3.94 17.22
CA ILE A 182 -9.22 4.27 18.64
C ILE A 182 -8.91 5.76 18.84
N ASN A 183 -9.84 6.50 19.48
CA ASN A 183 -9.61 7.91 19.78
C ASN A 183 -8.75 8.09 21.03
N VAL A 184 -7.42 8.11 20.86
CA VAL A 184 -6.47 8.24 21.97
C VAL A 184 -6.61 9.58 22.72
N GLY A 185 -7.12 10.62 22.09
CA GLY A 185 -7.43 11.89 22.76
C GLY A 185 -8.54 11.78 23.81
N LYS A 186 -9.33 10.69 23.82
CA LYS A 186 -10.42 10.45 24.79
C LYS A 186 -10.05 9.42 25.86
N ILE A 187 -8.97 8.69 25.70
CA ILE A 187 -8.50 7.72 26.71
C ILE A 187 -8.11 8.48 27.98
N LYS A 188 -8.54 7.97 29.12
CA LYS A 188 -8.23 8.55 30.45
C LYS A 188 -6.96 7.96 31.02
N TYR A 189 -6.81 6.65 30.92
CA TYR A 189 -5.67 5.89 31.41
C TYR A 189 -5.10 5.03 30.29
N LEU A 190 -3.80 4.91 30.21
CA LEU A 190 -3.15 4.04 29.20
C LEU A 190 -3.53 2.57 29.39
N ASP A 191 -3.87 2.17 30.59
CA ASP A 191 -4.35 0.80 30.89
C ASP A 191 -5.65 0.46 30.16
N ASP A 192 -6.51 1.47 29.87
CA ASP A 192 -7.73 1.28 29.07
C ASP A 192 -7.43 0.87 27.61
N LEU A 193 -6.20 1.07 27.16
CA LEU A 193 -5.81 0.80 25.76
C LEU A 193 -5.85 -0.69 25.44
N GLU A 194 -5.49 -1.55 26.39
CA GLU A 194 -5.52 -3.01 26.20
C GLU A 194 -6.94 -3.50 25.89
N GLU A 195 -7.92 -3.11 26.70
CA GLU A 195 -9.32 -3.48 26.49
C GLU A 195 -9.86 -2.93 25.16
N LEU A 196 -9.54 -1.67 24.83
CA LEU A 196 -9.96 -1.05 23.57
C LEU A 196 -9.35 -1.74 22.34
N CYS A 197 -8.12 -2.18 22.42
CA CYS A 197 -7.46 -2.96 21.36
C CYS A 197 -8.14 -4.32 21.19
N ASP A 198 -8.41 -5.04 22.27
CA ASP A 198 -9.10 -6.35 22.25
C ASP A 198 -10.52 -6.21 21.66
N LEU A 199 -11.28 -5.24 22.12
CA LEU A 199 -12.63 -4.96 21.59
C LEU A 199 -12.59 -4.60 20.09
N SER A 200 -11.60 -3.81 19.66
CA SER A 200 -11.49 -3.42 18.26
C SER A 200 -11.15 -4.60 17.35
N VAL A 201 -10.23 -5.48 17.76
CA VAL A 201 -9.89 -6.70 17.04
C VAL A 201 -11.11 -7.60 16.91
N ARG A 202 -11.81 -7.88 18.02
CA ARG A 202 -12.99 -8.75 18.03
C ARG A 202 -14.14 -8.18 17.21
N ALA A 203 -14.42 -6.89 17.33
CA ALA A 203 -15.49 -6.25 16.57
C ALA A 203 -15.24 -6.31 15.06
N LEU A 204 -14.00 -6.07 14.60
CA LEU A 204 -13.69 -6.14 13.18
C LEU A 204 -13.67 -7.60 12.68
N ASP A 205 -13.21 -8.54 13.49
CA ASP A 205 -13.24 -9.97 13.15
C ASP A 205 -14.69 -10.46 12.96
N GLU A 206 -15.60 -10.08 13.84
CA GLU A 206 -17.03 -10.40 13.71
C GLU A 206 -17.65 -9.73 12.46
N LEU A 207 -17.25 -8.49 12.13
CA LEU A 207 -17.73 -7.81 10.93
C LEU A 207 -17.37 -8.55 9.65
N ILE A 208 -16.22 -9.23 9.60
CA ILE A 208 -15.81 -10.07 8.44
C ILE A 208 -16.87 -11.15 8.18
N ASP A 209 -17.40 -11.75 9.21
CA ASP A 209 -18.39 -12.83 9.08
C ASP A 209 -19.81 -12.32 8.89
N TYR A 210 -20.11 -11.14 9.41
CA TYR A 210 -21.45 -10.55 9.36
C TYR A 210 -21.77 -9.84 8.04
N GLN A 211 -20.77 -9.23 7.38
CA GLN A 211 -21.01 -8.45 6.16
C GLN A 211 -21.35 -9.35 4.95
N HIS A 212 -22.09 -8.77 4.00
CA HIS A 212 -22.41 -9.41 2.74
C HIS A 212 -21.36 -9.07 1.67
N TYR A 213 -20.94 -10.09 0.91
CA TYR A 213 -19.97 -9.95 -0.15
C TYR A 213 -20.63 -10.13 -1.52
N PRO A 214 -20.66 -9.09 -2.37
CA PRO A 214 -21.29 -9.20 -3.69
C PRO A 214 -20.43 -9.94 -4.73
N VAL A 215 -19.13 -10.15 -4.44
CA VAL A 215 -18.14 -10.77 -5.33
C VAL A 215 -17.40 -11.87 -4.59
N VAL A 216 -17.36 -13.06 -5.17
CA VAL A 216 -16.74 -14.26 -4.57
C VAL A 216 -15.26 -14.02 -4.22
N ALA A 217 -14.50 -13.38 -5.11
CA ALA A 217 -13.09 -13.09 -4.88
C ALA A 217 -12.84 -12.14 -3.68
N ALA A 218 -13.78 -11.24 -3.38
CA ALA A 218 -13.71 -10.38 -2.21
C ALA A 218 -14.01 -11.14 -0.92
N GLU A 219 -15.01 -12.04 -0.95
CA GLU A 219 -15.33 -12.90 0.18
C GLU A 219 -14.17 -13.86 0.48
N ALA A 220 -13.64 -14.54 -0.53
CA ALA A 220 -12.53 -15.48 -0.39
C ALA A 220 -11.29 -14.83 0.22
N SER A 221 -10.87 -13.69 -0.31
CA SER A 221 -9.74 -12.92 0.23
C SER A 221 -9.97 -12.50 1.68
N THR A 222 -11.13 -11.89 1.96
CA THR A 222 -11.41 -11.30 3.27
C THR A 222 -11.55 -12.36 4.36
N ARG A 223 -12.31 -13.43 4.11
CA ARG A 223 -12.54 -14.51 5.09
C ARG A 223 -11.27 -15.34 5.35
N ASN A 224 -10.46 -15.60 4.32
CA ASN A 224 -9.26 -16.42 4.50
C ASN A 224 -8.08 -15.63 5.08
N ARG A 225 -7.95 -14.34 4.75
CA ARG A 225 -6.83 -13.51 5.26
C ARG A 225 -7.16 -12.84 6.58
N ARG A 226 -8.42 -12.49 6.83
CA ARG A 226 -8.90 -11.77 8.04
C ARG A 226 -8.04 -10.55 8.39
N SER A 227 -7.65 -9.79 7.36
CA SER A 227 -6.77 -8.63 7.53
C SER A 227 -7.51 -7.47 8.17
N LEU A 228 -7.01 -6.98 9.29
CA LEU A 228 -7.60 -5.87 10.05
C LEU A 228 -6.66 -4.66 10.03
N GLY A 229 -7.24 -3.47 9.86
CA GLY A 229 -6.52 -2.21 9.99
C GLY A 229 -7.06 -1.41 11.17
N ILE A 230 -6.32 -1.37 12.27
CA ILE A 230 -6.72 -0.64 13.48
C ILE A 230 -5.69 0.47 13.72
N GLY A 231 -6.12 1.71 13.55
CA GLY A 231 -5.32 2.88 13.78
C GLY A 231 -5.74 3.65 15.03
N TYR A 232 -5.17 4.82 15.22
CA TYR A 232 -5.64 5.75 16.25
C TYR A 232 -5.87 7.14 15.66
N ILE A 233 -6.81 7.87 16.25
CA ILE A 233 -7.13 9.27 15.94
C ILE A 233 -7.00 10.11 17.20
N GLY A 234 -7.01 11.43 17.03
CA GLY A 234 -6.96 12.36 18.17
C GLY A 234 -5.57 12.55 18.76
N LEU A 235 -4.49 12.21 18.03
CA LEU A 235 -3.11 12.36 18.49
C LEU A 235 -2.79 13.82 18.85
N ALA A 236 -3.24 14.80 18.06
CA ALA A 236 -3.02 16.21 18.37
C ALA A 236 -3.63 16.60 19.73
N HIS A 237 -4.85 16.12 20.02
CA HIS A 237 -5.51 16.34 21.31
C HIS A 237 -4.78 15.62 22.45
N PHE A 238 -4.31 14.39 22.19
CA PHE A 238 -3.51 13.63 23.13
C PHE A 238 -2.24 14.37 23.53
N LEU A 239 -1.47 14.83 22.54
CA LEU A 239 -0.25 15.62 22.79
C LEU A 239 -0.55 16.94 23.51
N ALA A 240 -1.63 17.65 23.13
CA ALA A 240 -2.04 18.88 23.82
C ALA A 240 -2.36 18.67 25.30
N LYS A 241 -3.02 17.56 25.66
CA LYS A 241 -3.25 17.16 27.06
C LYS A 241 -1.95 16.97 27.83
N HIS A 242 -0.90 16.48 27.19
CA HIS A 242 0.42 16.30 27.75
C HIS A 242 1.29 17.56 27.66
N GLN A 243 0.73 18.67 27.15
CA GLN A 243 1.42 19.97 26.97
C GLN A 243 2.66 19.87 26.07
N VAL A 244 2.63 19.01 25.07
CA VAL A 244 3.72 18.72 24.15
C VAL A 244 3.32 19.09 22.72
N LYS A 245 4.24 19.67 21.95
CA LYS A 245 4.05 20.00 20.54
C LYS A 245 4.66 18.92 19.64
N TYR A 246 4.17 18.80 18.40
CA TYR A 246 4.78 17.89 17.41
C TYR A 246 6.27 18.15 17.15
N SER A 247 6.69 19.42 17.23
CA SER A 247 8.09 19.83 17.03
C SER A 247 8.96 19.68 18.28
N ASP A 248 8.40 19.19 19.37
CA ASP A 248 9.10 19.00 20.64
C ASP A 248 9.67 17.58 20.69
N GLY A 249 10.96 17.43 21.05
CA GLY A 249 11.59 16.12 21.20
C GLY A 249 10.88 15.19 22.19
N ALA A 250 10.19 15.76 23.20
CA ALA A 250 9.37 14.98 24.13
C ALA A 250 8.19 14.26 23.45
N ALA A 251 7.67 14.79 22.33
CA ALA A 251 6.60 14.16 21.57
C ALA A 251 7.04 12.79 21.03
N ALA A 252 8.28 12.67 20.58
CA ALA A 252 8.80 11.41 20.05
C ALA A 252 8.73 10.28 21.08
N HIS A 253 9.15 10.53 22.33
CA HIS A 253 9.08 9.53 23.40
C HIS A 253 7.64 9.15 23.77
N ILE A 254 6.75 10.13 23.88
CA ILE A 254 5.33 9.87 24.20
C ILE A 254 4.65 9.06 23.09
N VAL A 255 4.87 9.45 21.83
CA VAL A 255 4.28 8.74 20.68
C VAL A 255 4.89 7.36 20.52
N HIS A 256 6.20 7.21 20.74
CA HIS A 256 6.87 5.91 20.71
C HIS A 256 6.23 4.94 21.72
N GLY A 257 6.14 5.34 22.99
CA GLY A 257 5.54 4.48 24.03
C GLY A 257 4.06 4.15 23.77
N LEU A 258 3.28 5.13 23.27
CA LEU A 258 1.89 4.90 22.87
C LEU A 258 1.80 3.88 21.72
N THR A 259 2.64 4.04 20.69
CA THR A 259 2.59 3.19 19.50
C THR A 259 3.10 1.78 19.79
N GLU A 260 4.13 1.64 20.62
CA GLU A 260 4.63 0.35 21.10
C GLU A 260 3.54 -0.41 21.86
N ALA A 261 2.89 0.23 22.84
CA ALA A 261 1.80 -0.37 23.60
C ALA A 261 0.62 -0.75 22.68
N PHE A 262 0.28 0.12 21.73
CA PHE A 262 -0.76 -0.11 20.76
C PHE A 262 -0.50 -1.34 19.89
N GLN A 263 0.71 -1.45 19.32
CA GLN A 263 1.14 -2.60 18.53
C GLN A 263 1.13 -3.89 19.36
N TYR A 264 1.66 -3.84 20.57
CA TYR A 264 1.70 -4.98 21.47
C TYR A 264 0.31 -5.50 21.82
N TYR A 265 -0.62 -4.62 22.21
CA TYR A 265 -1.97 -5.02 22.60
C TYR A 265 -2.79 -5.54 21.41
N LEU A 266 -2.63 -4.97 20.22
CA LEU A 266 -3.28 -5.49 19.02
C LEU A 266 -2.80 -6.89 18.65
N LEU A 267 -1.48 -7.13 18.69
CA LEU A 267 -0.92 -8.47 18.45
C LEU A 267 -1.33 -9.47 19.52
N LYS A 268 -1.36 -9.06 20.80
CA LYS A 268 -1.84 -9.88 21.89
C LYS A 268 -3.32 -10.27 21.70
N ALA A 269 -4.17 -9.33 21.36
CA ALA A 269 -5.59 -9.56 21.10
C ALA A 269 -5.79 -10.49 19.89
N SER A 270 -5.05 -10.26 18.79
CA SER A 270 -5.10 -11.12 17.60
C SER A 270 -4.67 -12.56 17.92
N ASN A 271 -3.60 -12.74 18.69
CA ASN A 271 -3.15 -14.06 19.12
C ASN A 271 -4.17 -14.75 20.03
N GLN A 272 -4.71 -14.02 21.00
CA GLN A 272 -5.76 -14.55 21.89
C GLN A 272 -7.00 -15.00 21.10
N LEU A 273 -7.43 -14.21 20.13
CA LEU A 273 -8.56 -14.54 19.27
C LEU A 273 -8.28 -15.79 18.43
N ALA A 274 -7.04 -15.95 17.93
CA ALA A 274 -6.62 -17.14 17.19
C ALA A 274 -6.61 -18.41 18.11
N ILE A 275 -6.28 -18.27 19.38
CA ILE A 275 -6.39 -19.37 20.36
C ILE A 275 -7.85 -19.78 20.55
N GLU A 276 -8.77 -18.84 20.60
CA GLU A 276 -10.21 -19.06 20.85
C GLU A 276 -10.95 -19.62 19.61
N LYS A 277 -10.67 -19.08 18.42
CA LYS A 277 -11.42 -19.35 17.19
C LYS A 277 -10.64 -20.18 16.16
N GLY A 278 -9.34 -20.38 16.34
CA GLY A 278 -8.41 -20.89 15.33
C GLY A 278 -7.78 -19.77 14.52
N ALA A 279 -6.63 -20.07 13.89
CA ALA A 279 -5.96 -19.16 12.99
C ALA A 279 -6.76 -18.94 11.69
N CYS A 280 -6.52 -17.83 11.00
CA CYS A 280 -7.16 -17.55 9.72
C CYS A 280 -6.76 -18.58 8.64
N GLY A 281 -7.60 -18.75 7.61
CA GLY A 281 -7.42 -19.78 6.57
C GLY A 281 -6.09 -19.70 5.82
N TYR A 282 -5.53 -18.48 5.66
CA TYR A 282 -4.26 -18.26 4.99
C TYR A 282 -3.11 -17.92 5.95
N PHE A 283 -3.18 -18.40 7.20
CA PHE A 283 -2.14 -18.18 8.21
C PHE A 283 -0.75 -18.62 7.71
N ASP A 284 -0.65 -19.79 7.07
CA ASP A 284 0.61 -20.33 6.53
C ASP A 284 1.22 -19.45 5.42
N ARG A 285 0.41 -18.57 4.80
CA ARG A 285 0.83 -17.59 3.81
C ARG A 285 1.27 -16.26 4.43
N THR A 286 1.41 -16.21 5.75
CA THR A 286 1.91 -15.04 6.49
C THR A 286 3.31 -15.29 7.05
N LYS A 287 4.05 -14.22 7.29
CA LYS A 287 5.33 -14.26 8.00
C LYS A 287 5.14 -14.61 9.48
N TYR A 288 3.95 -14.38 10.04
CA TYR A 288 3.62 -14.80 11.40
C TYR A 288 3.72 -16.32 11.60
N ALA A 289 3.42 -17.11 10.57
CA ALA A 289 3.58 -18.57 10.60
C ALA A 289 5.05 -18.99 10.79
N ASP A 290 5.99 -18.14 10.37
CA ASP A 290 7.43 -18.34 10.54
C ASP A 290 7.95 -17.65 11.82
N GLY A 291 7.08 -17.07 12.64
CA GLY A 291 7.42 -16.34 13.86
C GLY A 291 8.03 -14.95 13.60
N ILE A 292 7.88 -14.41 12.39
CA ILE A 292 8.41 -13.08 12.01
C ILE A 292 7.32 -12.03 12.25
N LEU A 293 7.63 -11.05 13.10
CA LEU A 293 6.77 -9.92 13.42
C LEU A 293 7.16 -8.68 12.59
N PRO A 294 6.31 -7.67 12.49
CA PRO A 294 6.63 -6.42 11.79
C PRO A 294 7.94 -5.77 12.26
N ILE A 295 8.22 -5.81 13.56
CA ILE A 295 9.46 -5.23 14.12
C ILE A 295 10.72 -5.94 13.60
N ASP A 296 10.67 -7.24 13.32
CA ASP A 296 11.83 -8.00 12.88
C ASP A 296 12.29 -7.58 11.48
N THR A 297 11.39 -7.12 10.63
CA THR A 297 11.71 -6.65 9.27
C THR A 297 12.37 -5.27 9.27
N TYR A 298 12.11 -4.44 10.28
CA TYR A 298 12.66 -3.09 10.40
C TYR A 298 13.86 -2.99 11.34
N LYS A 299 14.12 -4.01 12.15
CA LYS A 299 15.11 -3.95 13.22
C LYS A 299 16.49 -3.50 12.72
N LYS A 300 16.96 -4.08 11.63
CA LYS A 300 18.25 -3.73 11.04
C LYS A 300 18.30 -2.26 10.62
N ASP A 301 17.26 -1.80 9.92
CA ASP A 301 17.20 -0.45 9.39
C ASP A 301 17.08 0.59 10.51
N VAL A 302 16.32 0.27 11.57
CA VAL A 302 16.17 1.13 12.75
C VAL A 302 17.48 1.22 13.53
N ASP A 303 18.19 0.12 13.74
CA ASP A 303 19.47 0.09 14.47
C ASP A 303 20.57 0.87 13.71
N GLU A 304 20.48 0.97 12.39
CA GLU A 304 21.38 1.79 11.55
C GLU A 304 21.07 3.30 11.59
N ILE A 305 19.79 3.68 11.81
CA ILE A 305 19.33 5.08 11.77
C ILE A 305 19.31 5.72 13.14
N VAL A 306 19.08 4.94 14.19
CA VAL A 306 18.96 5.42 15.58
C VAL A 306 20.09 4.78 16.39
N PRO A 307 21.30 5.41 16.42
CA PRO A 307 22.42 4.92 17.20
C PRO A 307 22.17 5.05 18.70
#